data_299d1064f8964f6fc104f9bb8aadb443
#
_entry.id   299d1064f8964f6fc104f9bb8aadb443
#
_cell.length_a   1.000
_cell.length_b   1.000
_cell.length_c   1.000
_cell.angle_alpha   90.00
_cell.angle_beta   90.00
_cell.angle_gamma   90.00
#
_symmetry.space_group_name_H-M   'P 1'
#
loop_
_entity.id
_entity.type
_entity.pdbx_description
1 polymer ?
#
loop_
_entity_poly.entity_id
_entity_poly.type
_entity_poly.pdbx_seq_one_letter_code
_entity_poly.pdbx_strand_id
1 'polypeptide(L)'
;MPNWCNNNIKITGPNKIIDKIEKIVKNEKYEKPEDGLLQYFHPMPKGLLDTTADGSKDKAMIKKYGYSSWYDWCVDNWSTKWDVNEFYGIRRVAIPSIDGKSVLSEIHFGFDSAWAPPINAYDKFIDDNSNVSIRATYMEGGCDFMGIWDNGIDDCWTISEIAPKGSIDKFWKTSAGKELDDLYGITENMAQYEADQEAERIGDNKEIIDYSKGEKVNV
;
A
#
# COMPACT_ATOMS: atom_id res chain seq x y z
N MET A 1 -14.54 9.19 -0.23
CA MET A 1 -13.33 8.73 0.48
C MET A 1 -12.48 7.99 -0.53
N PRO A 2 -11.17 8.05 -0.49
CA PRO A 2 -10.35 7.21 -1.34
C PRO A 2 -10.46 5.75 -0.88
N ASN A 3 -10.25 4.82 -1.79
CA ASN A 3 -9.88 3.47 -1.41
C ASN A 3 -8.49 3.52 -0.75
N TRP A 4 -8.29 2.73 0.28
CA TRP A 4 -7.05 2.70 1.02
C TRP A 4 -6.22 1.48 0.63
N CYS A 5 -5.02 1.75 0.13
CA CYS A 5 -4.02 0.73 -0.12
C CYS A 5 -3.21 0.51 1.15
N ASN A 6 -3.31 -0.67 1.72
CA ASN A 6 -2.51 -1.06 2.88
C ASN A 6 -1.07 -1.39 2.44
N ASN A 7 -0.10 -0.85 3.14
CA ASN A 7 1.32 -1.04 2.84
C ASN A 7 2.07 -1.52 4.08
N ASN A 8 2.97 -2.48 3.89
CA ASN A 8 3.97 -2.88 4.86
C ASN A 8 5.35 -2.72 4.24
N ILE A 9 6.20 -1.91 4.84
CA ILE A 9 7.50 -1.55 4.27
C ILE A 9 8.64 -1.93 5.20
N LYS A 10 9.72 -2.39 4.58
CA LYS A 10 11.00 -2.68 5.21
C LYS A 10 12.09 -1.86 4.52
N ILE A 11 12.80 -1.04 5.27
CA ILE A 11 13.87 -0.18 4.77
C ILE A 11 15.17 -0.53 5.50
N THR A 12 16.20 -0.86 4.73
CA THR A 12 17.53 -1.15 5.25
C THR A 12 18.49 -0.09 4.76
N GLY A 13 19.32 0.46 5.66
CA GLY A 13 20.27 1.49 5.27
C GLY A 13 21.13 2.00 6.42
N PRO A 14 21.98 3.02 6.16
CA PRO A 14 22.79 3.66 7.19
C PRO A 14 21.96 4.25 8.32
N ASN A 15 22.42 4.12 9.55
CA ASN A 15 21.71 4.63 10.72
C ASN A 15 21.26 6.08 10.57
N LYS A 16 22.07 6.95 9.99
CA LYS A 16 21.72 8.35 9.78
C LYS A 16 20.42 8.55 8.96
N ILE A 17 20.18 7.68 7.98
CA ILE A 17 18.96 7.70 7.16
C ILE A 17 17.80 7.08 7.95
N ILE A 18 18.04 5.92 8.56
CA ILE A 18 17.04 5.22 9.36
C ILE A 18 16.58 6.05 10.57
N ASP A 19 17.48 6.79 11.23
CA ASP A 19 17.13 7.71 12.33
C ASP A 19 16.15 8.81 11.89
N LYS A 20 16.30 9.32 10.66
CA LYS A 20 15.39 10.32 10.11
C LYS A 20 14.03 9.71 9.80
N ILE A 21 14.01 8.54 9.17
CA ILE A 21 12.76 7.81 8.88
C ILE A 21 12.06 7.48 10.20
N GLU A 22 12.76 6.94 11.19
CA GLU A 22 12.20 6.60 12.50
C GLU A 22 11.59 7.83 13.19
N LYS A 23 12.26 8.99 13.10
CA LYS A 23 11.74 10.24 13.64
C LYS A 23 10.44 10.67 12.94
N ILE A 24 10.33 10.51 11.62
CA ILE A 24 9.14 10.84 10.85
C ILE A 24 7.99 9.92 11.25
N VAL A 25 8.19 8.60 11.20
CA VAL A 25 7.12 7.62 11.42
C VAL A 25 6.66 7.52 12.88
N LYS A 26 7.47 8.01 13.83
CA LYS A 26 7.10 8.13 15.25
C LYS A 26 6.54 9.50 15.63
N ASN A 27 6.46 10.43 14.68
CA ASN A 27 5.92 11.77 14.93
C ASN A 27 4.40 11.74 14.90
N GLU A 28 3.76 11.68 16.06
CA GLU A 28 2.31 11.73 16.20
C GLU A 28 1.70 13.10 15.82
N LYS A 29 2.56 14.12 15.63
CA LYS A 29 2.16 15.49 15.28
C LYS A 29 2.61 15.82 13.86
N TYR A 30 1.84 15.38 12.89
CA TYR A 30 1.99 15.83 11.51
C TYR A 30 1.40 17.24 11.38
N GLU A 31 2.25 18.25 11.57
CA GLU A 31 1.81 19.67 11.57
C GLU A 31 2.02 20.36 10.21
N LYS A 32 2.96 19.88 9.42
CA LYS A 32 3.33 20.52 8.15
C LYS A 32 3.55 19.50 7.03
N PRO A 33 3.20 19.84 5.79
CA PRO A 33 3.46 18.97 4.64
C PRO A 33 4.93 18.53 4.51
N GLU A 34 5.88 19.37 4.95
CA GLU A 34 7.31 19.05 4.90
C GLU A 34 7.74 17.94 5.86
N ASP A 35 6.91 17.58 6.84
CA ASP A 35 7.20 16.55 7.84
C ASP A 35 6.79 15.13 7.39
N GLY A 36 6.21 14.99 6.19
CA GLY A 36 5.71 13.72 5.66
C GLY A 36 6.79 12.77 5.19
N LEU A 37 6.45 11.47 5.13
CA LEU A 37 7.37 10.42 4.70
C LEU A 37 7.68 10.51 3.20
N LEU A 38 6.65 10.70 2.36
CA LEU A 38 6.84 10.79 0.92
C LEU A 38 7.52 12.11 0.53
N GLN A 39 7.25 13.18 1.27
CA GLN A 39 7.97 14.44 1.15
C GLN A 39 9.47 14.27 1.48
N TYR A 40 9.82 13.40 2.42
CA TYR A 40 11.22 13.07 2.69
C TYR A 40 11.82 12.18 1.58
N PHE A 41 11.05 11.27 1.00
CA PHE A 41 11.54 10.36 -0.06
C PHE A 41 11.71 11.09 -1.39
N HIS A 42 10.73 11.87 -1.78
CA HIS A 42 10.71 12.62 -3.03
C HIS A 42 10.06 13.99 -2.79
N PRO A 43 10.87 15.04 -2.45
CA PRO A 43 10.33 16.33 -2.07
C PRO A 43 9.54 17.02 -3.18
N MET A 44 8.28 17.35 -2.92
CA MET A 44 7.48 18.19 -3.80
C MET A 44 8.03 19.62 -3.83
N PRO A 45 8.07 20.28 -4.99
CA PRO A 45 8.43 21.69 -5.08
C PRO A 45 7.51 22.57 -4.21
N LYS A 46 8.10 23.39 -3.33
CA LYS A 46 7.34 24.24 -2.38
C LYS A 46 6.25 25.09 -3.03
N GLY A 47 6.47 25.58 -4.26
CA GLY A 47 5.47 26.37 -4.96
C GLY A 47 4.23 25.60 -5.43
N LEU A 48 4.22 24.29 -5.34
CA LEU A 48 3.04 23.46 -5.62
C LEU A 48 2.20 23.17 -4.36
N LEU A 49 2.78 23.24 -3.17
CA LEU A 49 2.11 22.92 -1.89
C LEU A 49 0.83 23.73 -1.68
N ASP A 50 0.84 25.01 -2.05
CA ASP A 50 -0.28 25.96 -1.84
C ASP A 50 -1.22 26.04 -3.06
N THR A 51 -1.04 25.20 -4.08
CA THR A 51 -1.92 25.20 -5.26
C THR A 51 -3.23 24.51 -4.99
N THR A 52 -4.25 24.78 -5.82
CA THR A 52 -5.57 24.15 -5.70
C THR A 52 -5.71 23.00 -6.70
N ALA A 53 -6.26 21.88 -6.28
CA ALA A 53 -6.56 20.73 -7.14
C ALA A 53 -8.01 20.81 -7.66
N ASP A 54 -8.36 21.90 -8.35
CA ASP A 54 -9.72 22.17 -8.87
C ASP A 54 -9.91 21.76 -10.34
N GLY A 55 -8.88 21.14 -10.94
CA GLY A 55 -8.86 20.76 -12.35
C GLY A 55 -8.51 21.91 -13.31
N SER A 56 -8.27 23.13 -12.81
CA SER A 56 -7.78 24.22 -13.63
C SER A 56 -6.33 23.98 -14.08
N LYS A 57 -6.00 24.47 -15.27
CA LYS A 57 -4.62 24.39 -15.80
C LYS A 57 -3.91 25.72 -15.59
N ASP A 58 -3.20 25.86 -14.48
CA ASP A 58 -2.33 27.02 -14.25
C ASP A 58 -1.11 26.97 -15.16
N LYS A 59 -1.11 27.79 -16.21
CA LYS A 59 -0.04 27.83 -17.21
C LYS A 59 1.30 28.29 -16.61
N ALA A 60 1.29 29.12 -15.57
CA ALA A 60 2.51 29.59 -14.93
C ALA A 60 3.15 28.47 -14.11
N MET A 61 2.36 27.69 -13.37
CA MET A 61 2.80 26.53 -12.61
C MET A 61 3.29 25.42 -13.53
N ILE A 62 2.55 25.10 -14.60
CA ILE A 62 2.99 24.13 -15.61
C ILE A 62 4.32 24.55 -16.25
N LYS A 63 4.48 25.82 -16.62
CA LYS A 63 5.74 26.31 -17.19
C LYS A 63 6.92 26.20 -16.24
N LYS A 64 6.69 26.40 -14.93
CA LYS A 64 7.74 26.44 -13.90
C LYS A 64 8.08 25.06 -13.35
N TYR A 65 7.08 24.22 -13.13
CA TYR A 65 7.22 22.95 -12.41
C TYR A 65 6.83 21.71 -13.21
N GLY A 66 6.23 21.89 -14.39
CA GLY A 66 5.67 20.80 -15.19
C GLY A 66 4.24 20.39 -14.81
N TYR A 67 3.72 20.88 -13.69
CA TYR A 67 2.43 20.51 -13.10
C TYR A 67 1.61 21.75 -12.77
N SER A 68 0.25 21.61 -12.83
CA SER A 68 -0.64 22.70 -12.47
C SER A 68 -0.95 22.74 -10.97
N SER A 69 -0.87 21.60 -10.29
CA SER A 69 -1.23 21.48 -8.89
C SER A 69 -0.38 20.45 -8.14
N TRP A 70 -0.45 20.51 -6.82
CA TRP A 70 0.12 19.47 -5.94
C TRP A 70 -0.40 18.07 -6.27
N TYR A 71 -1.69 17.97 -6.62
CA TYR A 71 -2.35 16.69 -6.89
C TYR A 71 -1.74 15.99 -8.12
N ASP A 72 -1.62 16.73 -9.24
CA ASP A 72 -1.03 16.17 -10.47
C ASP A 72 0.40 15.73 -10.22
N TRP A 73 1.13 16.51 -9.43
CA TRP A 73 2.50 16.19 -9.05
C TRP A 73 2.58 14.92 -8.16
N CYS A 74 1.72 14.80 -7.15
CA CYS A 74 1.69 13.63 -6.25
C CYS A 74 1.41 12.34 -7.02
N VAL A 75 0.40 12.34 -7.89
CA VAL A 75 0.05 11.15 -8.67
C VAL A 75 1.21 10.68 -9.53
N ASP A 76 1.90 11.61 -10.21
CA ASP A 76 3.02 11.29 -11.10
C ASP A 76 4.31 10.92 -10.35
N ASN A 77 4.58 11.56 -9.22
CA ASN A 77 5.89 11.44 -8.55
C ASN A 77 5.86 10.58 -7.28
N TRP A 78 4.68 10.36 -6.70
CA TRP A 78 4.52 9.44 -5.56
C TRP A 78 3.70 8.20 -5.88
N SER A 79 2.96 8.15 -7.00
CA SER A 79 1.95 7.13 -7.35
C SER A 79 0.73 7.12 -6.42
N THR A 80 0.60 8.06 -5.50
CA THR A 80 -0.52 8.20 -4.57
C THR A 80 -0.98 9.65 -4.49
N LYS A 81 -2.19 9.87 -3.96
CA LYS A 81 -2.83 11.18 -3.97
C LYS A 81 -2.16 12.22 -3.08
N TRP A 82 -1.71 11.82 -1.89
CA TRP A 82 -1.09 12.68 -0.88
C TRP A 82 -0.10 11.91 -0.03
N ASP A 83 0.63 12.62 0.84
CA ASP A 83 1.59 12.03 1.77
C ASP A 83 0.89 11.19 2.86
N VAL A 84 1.63 10.32 3.49
CA VAL A 84 1.19 9.40 4.55
C VAL A 84 1.67 9.90 5.92
N ASN A 85 0.83 9.81 6.92
CA ASN A 85 1.08 10.40 8.25
C ASN A 85 0.64 9.52 9.43
N GLU A 86 0.00 8.38 9.16
CA GLU A 86 -0.38 7.41 10.18
C GLU A 86 0.39 6.11 9.97
N PHE A 87 1.16 5.70 10.98
CA PHE A 87 2.04 4.56 10.90
C PHE A 87 1.80 3.58 12.04
N TYR A 88 1.93 2.29 11.76
CA TYR A 88 1.73 1.23 12.74
C TYR A 88 2.80 0.14 12.63
N GLY A 89 2.91 -0.68 13.68
CA GLY A 89 3.86 -1.80 13.70
C GLY A 89 5.33 -1.40 13.62
N ILE A 90 5.68 -0.19 14.06
CA ILE A 90 7.03 0.36 13.91
C ILE A 90 8.02 -0.47 14.73
N ARG A 91 8.99 -1.07 14.02
CA ARG A 91 10.05 -1.88 14.62
C ARG A 91 11.39 -1.58 13.95
N ARG A 92 12.42 -1.37 14.75
CA ARG A 92 13.80 -1.20 14.27
C ARG A 92 14.68 -2.36 14.71
N VAL A 93 15.55 -2.82 13.82
CA VAL A 93 16.52 -3.88 14.07
C VAL A 93 17.90 -3.38 13.67
N ALA A 94 18.88 -3.50 14.55
CA ALA A 94 20.27 -3.24 14.20
C ALA A 94 20.83 -4.43 13.39
N ILE A 95 21.50 -4.13 12.28
CA ILE A 95 22.17 -5.15 11.47
C ILE A 95 23.64 -5.18 11.86
N PRO A 96 24.14 -6.31 12.41
CA PRO A 96 25.54 -6.45 12.73
C PRO A 96 26.40 -6.34 11.47
N SER A 97 27.39 -5.48 11.48
CA SER A 97 28.34 -5.36 10.38
C SER A 97 29.36 -6.50 10.43
N ILE A 98 29.58 -7.14 9.28
CA ILE A 98 30.62 -8.20 9.14
C ILE A 98 32.01 -7.61 9.24
N ASP A 99 32.21 -6.38 8.81
CA ASP A 99 33.51 -5.66 8.84
C ASP A 99 33.74 -4.82 10.10
N GLY A 100 32.75 -4.75 10.99
CA GLY A 100 32.78 -3.95 12.22
C GLY A 100 32.80 -2.42 11.99
N LYS A 101 32.70 -1.96 10.75
CA LYS A 101 32.85 -0.53 10.36
C LYS A 101 31.54 0.12 9.90
N SER A 102 30.67 -0.61 9.23
CA SER A 102 29.38 -0.07 8.77
C SER A 102 28.29 -0.32 9.81
N VAL A 103 27.56 0.72 10.16
CA VAL A 103 26.44 0.64 11.10
C VAL A 103 25.15 0.79 10.30
N LEU A 104 24.54 -0.35 9.99
CA LEU A 104 23.27 -0.43 9.29
C LEU A 104 22.14 -0.75 10.25
N SER A 105 20.95 -0.29 9.93
CA SER A 105 19.72 -0.72 10.59
C SER A 105 18.64 -1.01 9.54
N GLU A 106 17.69 -1.78 9.97
CA GLU A 106 16.45 -2.05 9.26
C GLU A 106 15.29 -1.47 10.07
N ILE A 107 14.36 -0.80 9.41
CA ILE A 107 13.12 -0.33 10.02
C ILE A 107 11.93 -0.91 9.26
N HIS A 108 10.94 -1.39 10.02
CA HIS A 108 9.68 -1.93 9.51
C HIS A 108 8.54 -1.08 10.03
N PHE A 109 7.56 -0.82 9.20
CA PHE A 109 6.29 -0.19 9.60
C PHE A 109 5.22 -0.39 8.52
N GLY A 110 3.96 -0.25 8.93
CA GLY A 110 2.83 -0.22 8.02
C GLY A 110 2.21 1.17 7.94
N PHE A 111 1.48 1.44 6.87
CA PHE A 111 0.68 2.64 6.66
C PHE A 111 -0.34 2.42 5.54
N ASP A 112 -1.35 3.30 5.47
CA ASP A 112 -2.32 3.31 4.39
C ASP A 112 -2.06 4.49 3.46
N SER A 113 -2.05 4.24 2.14
CA SER A 113 -1.93 5.25 1.10
C SER A 113 -3.21 5.36 0.27
N ALA A 114 -3.45 6.53 -0.33
CA ALA A 114 -4.65 6.75 -1.11
C ALA A 114 -4.53 6.12 -2.51
N TRP A 115 -5.38 5.10 -2.79
CA TRP A 115 -5.58 4.39 -4.05
C TRP A 115 -4.49 3.40 -4.46
N ALA A 116 -3.22 3.73 -4.25
CA ALA A 116 -2.10 2.92 -4.74
C ALA A 116 -0.89 3.03 -3.81
N PRO A 117 0.04 2.05 -3.84
CA PRO A 117 1.31 2.14 -3.12
C PRO A 117 2.18 3.25 -3.69
N PRO A 118 2.99 3.95 -2.88
CA PRO A 118 3.79 5.08 -3.34
C PRO A 118 5.11 4.66 -4.02
N ILE A 119 5.02 3.84 -5.07
CA ILE A 119 6.17 3.21 -5.75
C ILE A 119 7.14 4.24 -6.32
N ASN A 120 6.64 5.29 -7.00
CA ASN A 120 7.52 6.30 -7.60
C ASN A 120 8.32 7.08 -6.54
N ALA A 121 7.78 7.22 -5.32
CA ALA A 121 8.54 7.79 -4.22
C ALA A 121 9.64 6.84 -3.72
N TYR A 122 9.39 5.53 -3.72
CA TYR A 122 10.40 4.53 -3.36
C TYR A 122 11.54 4.50 -4.38
N ASP A 123 11.21 4.46 -5.69
CA ASP A 123 12.20 4.50 -6.78
C ASP A 123 13.11 5.71 -6.65
N LYS A 124 12.51 6.91 -6.49
CA LYS A 124 13.28 8.14 -6.32
C LYS A 124 14.19 8.10 -5.09
N PHE A 125 13.70 7.54 -3.98
CA PHE A 125 14.47 7.50 -2.76
C PHE A 125 15.68 6.56 -2.85
N ILE A 126 15.54 5.39 -3.46
CA ILE A 126 16.67 4.46 -3.65
C ILE A 126 17.65 4.99 -4.71
N ASP A 127 17.17 5.68 -5.75
CA ASP A 127 18.02 6.33 -6.75
C ASP A 127 18.92 7.40 -6.12
N ASP A 128 18.37 8.20 -5.21
CA ASP A 128 19.11 9.24 -4.50
C ASP A 128 20.00 8.67 -3.36
N ASN A 129 19.73 7.44 -2.91
CA ASN A 129 20.41 6.80 -1.79
C ASN A 129 20.82 5.36 -2.13
N SER A 130 21.85 5.19 -2.94
CA SER A 130 22.32 3.88 -3.44
C SER A 130 22.73 2.85 -2.36
N ASN A 131 22.83 3.27 -1.10
CA ASN A 131 23.12 2.46 0.06
C ASN A 131 21.89 2.13 0.92
N VAL A 132 20.69 2.41 0.40
CA VAL A 132 19.39 2.07 0.97
C VAL A 132 18.76 0.99 0.11
N SER A 133 18.09 0.06 0.77
CA SER A 133 17.25 -0.97 0.16
C SER A 133 15.85 -0.86 0.74
N ILE A 134 14.84 -0.94 -0.12
CA ILE A 134 13.43 -0.92 0.27
C ILE A 134 12.75 -2.17 -0.29
N ARG A 135 11.98 -2.84 0.55
CA ARG A 135 11.01 -3.87 0.16
C ARG A 135 9.66 -3.51 0.75
N ALA A 136 8.63 -3.47 -0.06
CA ALA A 136 7.27 -3.18 0.35
C ALA A 136 6.31 -4.26 -0.15
N THR A 137 5.34 -4.63 0.68
CA THR A 137 4.15 -5.37 0.27
C THR A 137 2.95 -4.45 0.33
N TYR A 138 1.99 -4.62 -0.56
CA TYR A 138 0.81 -3.78 -0.60
C TYR A 138 -0.43 -4.56 -1.06
N MET A 139 -1.61 -4.09 -0.62
CA MET A 139 -2.91 -4.63 -1.03
C MET A 139 -3.98 -3.54 -1.03
N GLU A 140 -4.81 -3.53 -2.07
CA GLU A 140 -6.04 -2.74 -2.14
C GLU A 140 -7.16 -3.63 -2.69
N GLY A 141 -8.03 -4.10 -1.79
CA GLY A 141 -9.08 -5.06 -2.13
C GLY A 141 -10.23 -4.49 -2.96
N GLY A 142 -10.50 -3.17 -2.87
CA GLY A 142 -11.56 -2.52 -3.65
C GLY A 142 -11.19 -2.32 -5.12
N CYS A 143 -9.90 -2.21 -5.43
CA CYS A 143 -9.36 -2.16 -6.79
C CYS A 143 -8.77 -3.51 -7.23
N ASP A 144 -8.90 -4.54 -6.40
CA ASP A 144 -8.59 -5.94 -6.73
C ASP A 144 -7.10 -6.19 -7.05
N PHE A 145 -6.18 -5.55 -6.33
CA PHE A 145 -4.75 -5.78 -6.53
C PHE A 145 -3.98 -5.95 -5.23
N MET A 146 -2.88 -6.67 -5.33
CA MET A 146 -1.84 -6.82 -4.31
C MET A 146 -0.48 -6.96 -4.97
N GLY A 147 0.59 -6.69 -4.22
CA GLY A 147 1.92 -6.84 -4.80
C GLY A 147 3.06 -6.76 -3.81
N ILE A 148 4.24 -6.95 -4.39
CA ILE A 148 5.53 -6.83 -3.72
C ILE A 148 6.43 -5.96 -4.58
N TRP A 149 6.85 -4.83 -4.05
CA TRP A 149 7.88 -4.01 -4.66
C TRP A 149 9.21 -4.23 -3.93
N ASP A 150 10.26 -4.56 -4.66
CA ASP A 150 11.59 -4.85 -4.11
C ASP A 150 12.68 -4.16 -4.95
N ASN A 151 13.22 -3.06 -4.43
CA ASN A 151 14.36 -2.33 -5.03
C ASN A 151 14.20 -2.05 -6.54
N GLY A 152 13.06 -1.52 -6.96
CA GLY A 152 12.76 -1.15 -8.35
C GLY A 152 12.07 -2.25 -9.17
N ILE A 153 11.80 -3.40 -8.58
CA ILE A 153 11.02 -4.47 -9.22
C ILE A 153 9.64 -4.52 -8.55
N ASP A 154 8.60 -4.34 -9.34
CA ASP A 154 7.21 -4.41 -8.89
C ASP A 154 6.52 -5.66 -9.46
N ASP A 155 6.25 -6.62 -8.58
CA ASP A 155 5.43 -7.80 -8.88
C ASP A 155 4.02 -7.56 -8.36
N CYS A 156 3.09 -7.24 -9.26
CA CYS A 156 1.70 -6.96 -8.97
C CYS A 156 0.77 -8.05 -9.50
N TRP A 157 -0.24 -8.42 -8.72
CA TRP A 157 -1.23 -9.45 -9.06
C TRP A 157 -2.65 -8.96 -8.85
N THR A 158 -3.57 -9.41 -9.72
CA THR A 158 -5.01 -9.24 -9.53
C THR A 158 -5.51 -10.33 -8.57
N ILE A 159 -6.10 -9.92 -7.44
CA ILE A 159 -6.51 -10.86 -6.38
C ILE A 159 -7.53 -11.86 -6.90
N SER A 160 -8.57 -11.38 -7.63
CA SER A 160 -9.63 -12.24 -8.18
C SER A 160 -9.15 -13.22 -9.26
N GLU A 161 -8.06 -12.91 -9.98
CA GLU A 161 -7.48 -13.82 -10.98
C GLU A 161 -6.65 -14.93 -10.34
N ILE A 162 -6.03 -14.66 -9.18
CA ILE A 162 -5.24 -15.64 -8.45
C ILE A 162 -6.13 -16.54 -7.58
N ALA A 163 -7.31 -16.05 -7.26
CA ALA A 163 -8.29 -16.68 -6.40
C ALA A 163 -9.29 -17.66 -7.04
N PRO A 164 -9.32 -17.94 -8.36
CA PRO A 164 -10.31 -18.86 -8.90
C PRO A 164 -10.11 -20.28 -8.38
N LYS A 165 -11.23 -20.98 -8.14
CA LYS A 165 -11.27 -22.37 -7.70
C LYS A 165 -10.27 -23.25 -8.46
N GLY A 166 -9.30 -23.82 -7.75
CA GLY A 166 -8.30 -24.75 -8.26
C GLY A 166 -6.95 -24.16 -8.73
N SER A 167 -6.81 -22.86 -8.93
CA SER A 167 -5.52 -22.21 -9.21
C SER A 167 -4.89 -21.60 -7.95
N ILE A 168 -5.68 -21.38 -6.91
CA ILE A 168 -5.30 -20.86 -5.58
C ILE A 168 -4.08 -21.59 -5.02
N ASP A 169 -4.07 -22.93 -5.17
CA ASP A 169 -3.05 -23.79 -4.57
C ASP A 169 -1.62 -23.51 -5.04
N LYS A 170 -1.41 -22.97 -6.25
CA LYS A 170 -0.06 -22.81 -6.81
C LYS A 170 0.60 -21.52 -6.36
N PHE A 171 -0.09 -20.39 -6.46
CA PHE A 171 0.46 -19.09 -6.07
C PHE A 171 0.72 -19.02 -4.57
N TRP A 172 -0.27 -19.43 -3.75
CA TRP A 172 -0.17 -19.41 -2.28
C TRP A 172 0.86 -20.39 -1.71
N LYS A 173 1.40 -21.30 -2.52
CA LYS A 173 2.55 -22.15 -2.16
C LYS A 173 3.90 -21.52 -2.49
N THR A 174 3.93 -20.43 -3.27
CA THR A 174 5.15 -19.67 -3.52
C THR A 174 5.57 -18.86 -2.30
N SER A 175 6.82 -18.38 -2.28
CA SER A 175 7.30 -17.46 -1.22
C SER A 175 6.48 -16.18 -1.17
N ALA A 176 6.19 -15.58 -2.34
CA ALA A 176 5.41 -14.36 -2.47
C ALA A 176 3.97 -14.55 -1.98
N GLY A 177 3.31 -15.64 -2.44
CA GLY A 177 1.94 -15.93 -2.02
C GLY A 177 1.81 -16.13 -0.51
N LYS A 178 2.73 -16.87 0.10
CA LYS A 178 2.74 -17.07 1.56
C LYS A 178 2.94 -15.76 2.31
N GLU A 179 3.89 -14.93 1.88
CA GLU A 179 4.15 -13.64 2.51
C GLU A 179 2.93 -12.72 2.46
N LEU A 180 2.25 -12.65 1.31
CA LEU A 180 1.05 -11.84 1.14
C LEU A 180 -0.14 -12.40 1.94
N ASP A 181 -0.31 -13.71 1.97
CA ASP A 181 -1.37 -14.36 2.75
C ASP A 181 -1.16 -14.21 4.26
N ASP A 182 0.06 -14.39 4.74
CA ASP A 182 0.44 -14.19 6.15
C ASP A 182 0.18 -12.74 6.63
N LEU A 183 0.34 -11.76 5.73
CA LEU A 183 0.14 -10.35 6.05
C LEU A 183 -1.33 -9.90 5.95
N TYR A 184 -2.05 -10.41 4.96
CA TYR A 184 -3.36 -9.87 4.58
C TYR A 184 -4.52 -10.85 4.79
N GLY A 185 -4.25 -12.11 5.14
CA GLY A 185 -5.27 -13.13 5.42
C GLY A 185 -6.18 -13.42 4.22
N ILE A 186 -5.63 -13.37 3.01
CA ILE A 186 -6.42 -13.37 1.77
C ILE A 186 -7.14 -14.70 1.59
N THR A 187 -6.46 -15.83 1.79
CA THR A 187 -7.05 -17.16 1.63
C THR A 187 -8.16 -17.43 2.63
N GLU A 188 -8.03 -16.95 3.87
CA GLU A 188 -9.06 -17.07 4.91
C GLU A 188 -10.29 -16.22 4.56
N ASN A 189 -10.10 -14.96 4.17
CA ASN A 189 -11.18 -14.05 3.78
C ASN A 189 -11.94 -14.58 2.56
N MET A 190 -11.26 -15.19 1.61
CA MET A 190 -11.88 -15.78 0.43
C MET A 190 -12.68 -17.03 0.77
N ALA A 191 -12.15 -17.91 1.62
CA ALA A 191 -12.87 -19.07 2.08
C ALA A 191 -14.15 -18.70 2.85
N GLN A 192 -14.10 -17.63 3.67
CA GLN A 192 -15.26 -17.11 4.36
C GLN A 192 -16.30 -16.56 3.38
N TYR A 193 -15.86 -15.77 2.40
CA TYR A 193 -16.76 -15.22 1.36
C TYR A 193 -17.46 -16.32 0.55
N GLU A 194 -16.73 -17.38 0.14
CA GLU A 194 -17.33 -18.53 -0.56
C GLU A 194 -18.33 -19.27 0.32
N ALA A 195 -18.05 -19.42 1.62
CA ALA A 195 -18.98 -20.06 2.57
C ALA A 195 -20.27 -19.23 2.74
N ASP A 196 -20.16 -17.91 2.84
CA ASP A 196 -21.30 -17.01 2.97
C ASP A 196 -22.18 -17.03 1.70
N GLN A 197 -21.57 -17.00 0.51
CA GLN A 197 -22.30 -17.11 -0.77
C GLN A 197 -23.02 -18.47 -0.91
N GLU A 198 -22.41 -19.55 -0.48
CA GLU A 198 -23.06 -20.86 -0.51
C GLU A 198 -24.22 -20.93 0.50
N ALA A 199 -24.07 -20.33 1.68
CA ALA A 199 -25.13 -20.24 2.67
C ALA A 199 -26.35 -19.45 2.16
N GLU A 200 -26.14 -18.31 1.51
CA GLU A 200 -27.20 -17.52 0.85
C GLU A 200 -27.91 -18.34 -0.22
N ARG A 201 -27.16 -19.00 -1.10
CA ARG A 201 -27.71 -19.86 -2.17
C ARG A 201 -28.58 -21.00 -1.62
N ILE A 202 -28.17 -21.59 -0.51
CA ILE A 202 -28.95 -22.64 0.15
C ILE A 202 -30.21 -22.06 0.80
N GLY A 203 -30.11 -20.86 1.39
CA GLY A 203 -31.25 -20.11 1.94
C GLY A 203 -32.31 -19.84 0.89
N ASP A 204 -31.93 -19.22 -0.23
CA ASP A 204 -32.79 -18.90 -1.35
C ASP A 204 -33.47 -20.15 -1.96
N ASN A 205 -32.74 -21.24 -2.11
CA ASN A 205 -33.29 -22.50 -2.58
C ASN A 205 -34.33 -23.12 -1.63
N LYS A 206 -34.18 -22.94 -0.32
CA LYS A 206 -35.19 -23.39 0.67
C LYS A 206 -36.47 -22.59 0.55
N GLU A 207 -36.39 -21.27 0.40
CA GLU A 207 -37.56 -20.43 0.16
C GLU A 207 -38.31 -20.82 -1.11
N ILE A 208 -37.60 -21.05 -2.23
CA ILE A 208 -38.19 -21.47 -3.50
C ILE A 208 -38.90 -22.84 -3.35
N ILE A 209 -38.32 -23.77 -2.61
CA ILE A 209 -38.92 -25.10 -2.37
C ILE A 209 -40.20 -24.97 -1.55
N ASP A 210 -40.25 -24.10 -0.56
CA ASP A 210 -41.45 -23.87 0.24
C ASP A 210 -42.57 -23.19 -0.57
N TYR A 211 -42.26 -22.26 -1.44
CA TYR A 211 -43.22 -21.70 -2.41
C TYR A 211 -43.81 -22.74 -3.36
N SER A 212 -43.00 -23.71 -3.81
CA SER A 212 -43.44 -24.78 -4.71
C SER A 212 -44.36 -25.80 -4.06
N LYS A 213 -44.34 -25.93 -2.72
CA LYS A 213 -45.21 -26.82 -1.94
C LYS A 213 -46.58 -26.24 -1.56
N GLY A 214 -46.81 -24.95 -1.87
CA GLY A 214 -48.11 -24.32 -1.68
C GLY A 214 -48.54 -24.17 -0.19
N GLU A 215 -47.63 -24.29 0.75
CA GLU A 215 -47.91 -24.05 2.17
C GLU A 215 -47.77 -22.56 2.48
N LYS A 216 -48.88 -21.92 2.84
CA LYS A 216 -48.92 -20.56 3.38
C LYS A 216 -48.31 -20.60 4.78
N VAL A 217 -47.04 -20.11 4.92
CA VAL A 217 -46.52 -19.78 6.24
C VAL A 217 -47.18 -18.47 6.67
N ASN A 218 -48.07 -18.54 7.66
CA ASN A 218 -48.60 -17.34 8.32
C ASN A 218 -47.47 -16.71 9.15
N VAL A 219 -47.18 -15.46 8.89
CA VAL A 219 -46.34 -14.57 9.66
C VAL A 219 -46.93 -14.30 11.02
#